data_eb95b56341c473c728380681b42a215e
#
_entry.id   eb95b56341c473c728380681b42a215e
#
_cell.length_a   1.000
_cell.length_b   1.000
_cell.length_c   1.000
_cell.angle_alpha   90.00
_cell.angle_beta   90.00
_cell.angle_gamma   90.00
#
_symmetry.space_group_name_H-M   'P 1'
#
loop_
_entity.id
_entity.type
_entity.pdbx_description
1 polymer ?
#
loop_
_entity_poly.entity_id
_entity_poly.type
_entity_poly.pdbx_seq_one_letter_code
_entity_poly.pdbx_strand_id
1 'polypeptide(L)'
;MKTILIIVIIALVGLAAFGVVYNFAITPPSTSTVTSSATVNGLTLTISGEITRPGTYVINEGATMIDLITAAGGTTSNADYLAWNADFKCVNKGSYYISPIYDNSNTCSLEPIKKANLNADTAETLQAVAGFTKTVANAIVSYRAGAAFTCLEDMKLVSGVGQATYISTRDKVTLRSAEA
;
A
#
# COMPACT_ATOMS: atom_id res chain seq x y z
N MET A 1 -16.28 -19.87 -60.99
CA MET A 1 -14.99 -19.29 -60.61
C MET A 1 -15.11 -18.07 -59.62
N LYS A 2 -15.99 -17.09 -59.89
CA LYS A 2 -16.14 -15.92 -59.00
C LYS A 2 -16.58 -16.28 -57.56
N THR A 3 -17.50 -17.22 -57.38
CA THR A 3 -17.99 -17.67 -56.06
C THR A 3 -16.92 -18.37 -55.23
N ILE A 4 -16.07 -19.16 -55.84
CA ILE A 4 -14.95 -19.85 -55.15
C ILE A 4 -13.91 -18.83 -54.70
N LEU A 5 -13.64 -17.80 -55.52
CA LEU A 5 -12.70 -16.73 -55.16
C LEU A 5 -13.20 -15.93 -53.94
N ILE A 6 -14.49 -15.63 -53.86
CA ILE A 6 -15.11 -14.91 -52.73
C ILE A 6 -14.98 -15.73 -51.42
N ILE A 7 -15.26 -17.05 -51.49
CA ILE A 7 -15.15 -17.93 -50.33
C ILE A 7 -13.70 -17.98 -49.80
N VAL A 8 -12.72 -18.06 -50.70
CA VAL A 8 -11.29 -18.06 -50.30
C VAL A 8 -10.87 -16.74 -49.66
N ILE A 9 -11.34 -15.60 -50.19
CA ILE A 9 -11.03 -14.29 -49.60
C ILE A 9 -11.65 -14.15 -48.20
N ILE A 10 -12.89 -14.57 -48.00
CA ILE A 10 -13.55 -14.54 -46.67
C ILE A 10 -12.81 -15.45 -45.69
N ALA A 11 -12.39 -16.63 -46.09
CA ALA A 11 -11.61 -17.54 -45.25
C ALA A 11 -10.23 -16.93 -44.84
N LEU A 12 -9.55 -16.29 -45.79
CA LEU A 12 -8.25 -15.65 -45.52
C LEU A 12 -8.39 -14.45 -44.59
N VAL A 13 -9.42 -13.61 -44.74
CA VAL A 13 -9.70 -12.48 -43.86
C VAL A 13 -10.09 -12.97 -42.45
N GLY A 14 -10.89 -14.05 -42.38
CA GLY A 14 -11.25 -14.69 -41.10
C GLY A 14 -10.03 -15.25 -40.34
N LEU A 15 -9.09 -15.88 -41.06
CA LEU A 15 -7.88 -16.42 -40.50
C LEU A 15 -6.94 -15.29 -39.97
N ALA A 16 -6.83 -14.19 -40.71
CA ALA A 16 -6.05 -13.03 -40.31
C ALA A 16 -6.64 -12.34 -39.06
N ALA A 17 -7.98 -12.16 -39.02
CA ALA A 17 -8.66 -11.59 -37.86
C ALA A 17 -8.54 -12.50 -36.63
N PHE A 18 -8.65 -13.82 -36.80
CA PHE A 18 -8.45 -14.78 -35.70
C PHE A 18 -7.04 -14.77 -35.18
N GLY A 19 -6.01 -14.67 -36.03
CA GLY A 19 -4.62 -14.56 -35.63
C GLY A 19 -4.32 -13.31 -34.82
N VAL A 20 -4.92 -12.17 -35.17
CA VAL A 20 -4.76 -10.91 -34.42
C VAL A 20 -5.45 -10.99 -33.06
N VAL A 21 -6.68 -11.51 -33.01
CA VAL A 21 -7.42 -11.68 -31.73
C VAL A 21 -6.73 -12.70 -30.83
N TYR A 22 -6.21 -13.80 -31.40
CA TYR A 22 -5.51 -14.84 -30.64
C TYR A 22 -4.20 -14.31 -30.02
N ASN A 23 -3.42 -13.52 -30.77
CA ASN A 23 -2.21 -12.89 -30.22
C ASN A 23 -2.51 -11.83 -29.17
N PHE A 24 -3.65 -11.13 -29.25
CA PHE A 24 -3.99 -10.09 -28.27
C PHE A 24 -4.63 -10.66 -26.98
N ALA A 25 -5.32 -11.81 -27.10
CA ALA A 25 -6.02 -12.44 -25.96
C ALA A 25 -5.15 -13.41 -25.15
N ILE A 26 -4.02 -13.88 -25.69
CA ILE A 26 -3.17 -14.89 -25.04
C ILE A 26 -1.82 -14.33 -24.58
N THR A 27 -1.48 -13.09 -24.91
CA THR A 27 -0.36 -12.45 -24.25
C THR A 27 -0.78 -12.15 -22.80
N PRO A 28 -0.27 -12.91 -21.80
CA PRO A 28 -0.41 -12.47 -20.41
C PRO A 28 0.20 -11.08 -20.33
N PRO A 29 -0.31 -10.19 -19.46
CA PRO A 29 0.31 -8.90 -19.24
C PRO A 29 1.78 -9.18 -18.95
N SER A 30 2.65 -8.69 -19.83
CA SER A 30 4.08 -8.84 -19.68
C SER A 30 4.43 -8.32 -18.30
N THR A 31 4.74 -9.22 -17.40
CA THR A 31 5.49 -8.86 -16.21
C THR A 31 6.75 -8.22 -16.76
N SER A 32 6.81 -6.90 -16.76
CA SER A 32 8.00 -6.16 -17.15
C SER A 32 9.05 -6.46 -16.09
N THR A 33 9.71 -7.62 -16.26
CA THR A 33 10.98 -7.88 -15.64
C THR A 33 11.94 -6.93 -16.35
N VAL A 34 12.09 -5.73 -15.82
CA VAL A 34 13.18 -4.83 -16.21
C VAL A 34 14.44 -5.50 -15.74
N THR A 35 14.99 -6.37 -16.59
CA THR A 35 16.36 -6.88 -16.45
C THR A 35 17.30 -5.76 -16.86
N SER A 36 17.47 -4.77 -16.01
CA SER A 36 18.61 -3.90 -16.00
C SER A 36 19.69 -4.57 -15.16
N SER A 37 20.62 -5.24 -15.83
CA SER A 37 21.89 -5.67 -15.24
C SER A 37 22.82 -4.44 -15.04
N ALA A 38 22.38 -3.53 -14.19
CA ALA A 38 23.25 -2.68 -13.40
C ALA A 38 23.15 -3.22 -11.98
N THR A 39 24.27 -3.38 -11.30
CA THR A 39 24.31 -3.62 -9.85
C THR A 39 23.67 -2.41 -9.18
N VAL A 40 22.36 -2.34 -9.19
CA VAL A 40 21.61 -1.32 -8.48
C VAL A 40 21.67 -1.77 -7.03
N ASN A 41 22.42 -1.05 -6.20
CA ASN A 41 22.26 -1.09 -4.76
C ASN A 41 20.85 -0.58 -4.46
N GLY A 42 19.83 -1.44 -4.67
CA GLY A 42 18.43 -1.09 -4.53
C GLY A 42 17.87 -1.64 -3.23
N LEU A 43 16.97 -0.88 -2.62
CA LEU A 43 16.15 -1.35 -1.50
C LEU A 43 15.02 -2.21 -2.05
N THR A 44 14.86 -3.42 -1.53
CA THR A 44 13.66 -4.24 -1.78
C THR A 44 12.62 -3.88 -0.72
N LEU A 45 11.51 -3.27 -1.16
CA LEU A 45 10.46 -2.71 -0.30
C LEU A 45 9.11 -3.31 -0.66
N THR A 46 8.28 -3.62 0.33
CA THR A 46 6.91 -4.07 0.11
C THR A 46 5.94 -3.00 0.58
N ILE A 47 4.89 -2.75 -0.21
CA ILE A 47 3.82 -1.82 0.16
C ILE A 47 2.45 -2.46 -0.05
N SER A 48 1.51 -2.17 0.87
CA SER A 48 0.17 -2.73 0.89
C SER A 48 -0.84 -1.73 1.49
N GLY A 49 -2.13 -2.09 1.52
CA GLY A 49 -3.21 -1.22 1.96
C GLY A 49 -3.75 -0.36 0.82
N GLU A 50 -4.07 0.89 1.08
CA GLU A 50 -4.70 1.83 0.14
C GLU A 50 -3.69 2.38 -0.88
N ILE A 51 -3.18 1.50 -1.71
CA ILE A 51 -2.21 1.76 -2.78
C ILE A 51 -2.72 1.19 -4.11
N THR A 52 -2.46 1.88 -5.20
CA THR A 52 -2.99 1.51 -6.53
C THR A 52 -2.48 0.14 -6.99
N ARG A 53 -1.21 -0.16 -6.74
CA ARG A 53 -0.58 -1.44 -7.08
C ARG A 53 0.21 -1.97 -5.88
N PRO A 54 -0.44 -2.69 -4.95
CA PRO A 54 0.25 -3.35 -3.86
C PRO A 54 1.27 -4.37 -4.38
N GLY A 55 2.43 -4.45 -3.72
CA GLY A 55 3.48 -5.37 -4.16
C GLY A 55 4.85 -5.07 -3.60
N THR A 56 5.86 -5.74 -4.16
CA THR A 56 7.26 -5.55 -3.81
C THR A 56 7.98 -4.82 -4.93
N TYR A 57 8.75 -3.81 -4.57
CA TYR A 57 9.46 -2.91 -5.48
C TYR A 57 10.94 -2.87 -5.14
N VAL A 58 11.77 -2.72 -6.16
CA VAL A 58 13.20 -2.44 -5.99
C VAL A 58 13.43 -0.98 -6.37
N ILE A 59 13.85 -0.17 -5.40
CA ILE A 59 13.98 1.28 -5.53
C ILE A 59 15.39 1.68 -5.09
N ASN A 60 15.89 2.80 -5.56
CA ASN A 60 17.24 3.27 -5.25
C ASN A 60 17.48 3.42 -3.74
N GLU A 61 18.71 3.22 -3.31
CA GLU A 61 19.10 3.48 -1.92
C GLU A 61 18.80 4.92 -1.52
N GLY A 62 18.32 5.11 -0.28
CA GLY A 62 17.88 6.42 0.23
C GLY A 62 16.45 6.82 -0.15
N ALA A 63 15.71 5.95 -0.85
CA ALA A 63 14.32 6.20 -1.21
C ALA A 63 13.44 6.52 0.00
N THR A 64 12.51 7.44 -0.21
CA THR A 64 11.51 7.86 0.77
C THR A 64 10.18 7.12 0.56
N MET A 65 9.25 7.30 1.48
CA MET A 65 7.90 6.74 1.38
C MET A 65 7.17 7.23 0.12
N ILE A 66 7.34 8.50 -0.25
CA ILE A 66 6.71 9.04 -1.46
C ILE A 66 7.28 8.43 -2.74
N ASP A 67 8.58 8.07 -2.76
CA ASP A 67 9.19 7.39 -3.89
C ASP A 67 8.60 5.98 -4.06
N LEU A 68 8.42 5.25 -2.95
CA LEU A 68 7.80 3.93 -2.94
C LEU A 68 6.32 4.00 -3.38
N ILE A 69 5.56 4.95 -2.86
CA ILE A 69 4.16 5.18 -3.24
C ILE A 69 4.08 5.52 -4.74
N THR A 70 4.97 6.38 -5.25
CA THR A 70 5.01 6.75 -6.67
C THR A 70 5.31 5.54 -7.55
N ALA A 71 6.28 4.70 -7.18
CA ALA A 71 6.59 3.47 -7.90
C ALA A 71 5.39 2.49 -7.92
N ALA A 72 4.61 2.48 -6.85
CA ALA A 72 3.37 1.70 -6.73
C ALA A 72 2.15 2.32 -7.45
N GLY A 73 2.32 3.42 -8.16
CA GLY A 73 1.27 4.07 -8.95
C GLY A 73 0.38 5.03 -8.15
N GLY A 74 0.82 5.45 -6.97
CA GLY A 74 0.08 6.35 -6.09
C GLY A 74 -0.85 5.63 -5.12
N THR A 75 -1.44 6.40 -4.22
CA THR A 75 -2.46 5.95 -3.27
C THR A 75 -3.84 5.86 -3.92
N THR A 76 -4.77 5.12 -3.30
CA THR A 76 -6.19 5.18 -3.66
C THR A 76 -6.85 6.44 -3.09
N SER A 77 -8.08 6.74 -3.52
CA SER A 77 -8.89 7.84 -2.96
C SER A 77 -9.28 7.63 -1.50
N ASN A 78 -9.17 6.39 -0.99
CA ASN A 78 -9.48 6.03 0.38
C ASN A 78 -8.24 6.04 1.30
N ALA A 79 -7.07 6.40 0.80
CA ALA A 79 -5.84 6.42 1.59
C ALA A 79 -5.84 7.57 2.60
N ASP A 80 -5.48 7.25 3.84
CA ASP A 80 -5.30 8.24 4.90
C ASP A 80 -3.88 8.82 4.88
N TYR A 81 -3.73 10.02 4.37
CA TYR A 81 -2.45 10.73 4.31
C TYR A 81 -1.92 11.20 5.68
N LEU A 82 -2.73 11.14 6.73
CA LEU A 82 -2.30 11.42 8.11
C LEU A 82 -1.58 10.23 8.75
N ALA A 83 -1.75 9.04 8.19
CA ALA A 83 -1.19 7.79 8.70
C ALA A 83 0.20 7.45 8.16
N TRP A 84 0.78 8.26 7.27
CA TRP A 84 2.13 8.05 6.73
C TRP A 84 2.88 9.38 6.55
N ASN A 85 4.21 9.31 6.44
CA ASN A 85 5.07 10.47 6.24
C ASN A 85 5.82 10.35 4.91
N ALA A 86 5.65 11.35 4.01
CA ALA A 86 6.25 11.38 2.69
C ALA A 86 7.79 11.30 2.73
N ASP A 87 8.40 11.98 3.68
CA ASP A 87 9.86 12.12 3.82
C ASP A 87 10.51 10.97 4.63
N PHE A 88 9.69 10.02 5.11
CA PHE A 88 10.22 8.86 5.84
C PHE A 88 11.15 8.06 4.93
N LYS A 89 12.40 7.86 5.35
CA LYS A 89 13.39 7.06 4.61
C LYS A 89 13.11 5.58 4.81
N CYS A 90 12.83 4.89 3.71
CA CYS A 90 12.58 3.48 3.72
C CYS A 90 13.84 2.67 4.05
N VAL A 91 13.67 1.57 4.78
CA VAL A 91 14.76 0.65 5.11
C VAL A 91 14.67 -0.62 4.25
N ASN A 92 15.82 -1.19 3.87
CA ASN A 92 15.84 -2.39 3.04
C ASN A 92 15.03 -3.54 3.67
N LYS A 93 14.26 -4.25 2.84
CA LYS A 93 13.31 -5.29 3.23
C LYS A 93 12.16 -4.77 4.10
N GLY A 94 11.95 -3.44 4.13
CA GLY A 94 10.80 -2.83 4.80
C GLY A 94 9.48 -3.26 4.17
N SER A 95 8.46 -3.42 5.02
CA SER A 95 7.08 -3.69 4.60
C SER A 95 6.19 -2.63 5.20
N TYR A 96 5.58 -1.81 4.36
CA TYR A 96 4.82 -0.63 4.71
C TYR A 96 3.35 -0.79 4.39
N TYR A 97 2.50 -0.16 5.19
CA TYR A 97 1.06 -0.24 5.05
C TYR A 97 0.45 1.17 4.99
N ILE A 98 -0.41 1.38 4.00
CA ILE A 98 -1.19 2.62 3.84
C ILE A 98 -2.61 2.37 4.36
N SER A 99 -2.95 3.04 5.46
CA SER A 99 -4.22 2.88 6.16
C SER A 99 -5.37 3.55 5.40
N PRO A 100 -6.60 2.97 5.43
CA PRO A 100 -7.80 3.57 4.82
C PRO A 100 -8.39 4.70 5.68
N ILE A 101 -9.15 5.61 5.05
CA ILE A 101 -10.05 6.56 5.73
C ILE A 101 -11.36 5.87 6.14
N TYR A 102 -11.95 5.10 5.23
CA TYR A 102 -13.22 4.40 5.41
C TYR A 102 -13.00 2.90 5.46
N ASP A 103 -13.84 2.20 6.21
CA ASP A 103 -13.79 0.74 6.29
C ASP A 103 -14.30 0.10 4.99
N ASN A 104 -13.40 -0.47 4.22
CA ASN A 104 -13.71 -1.16 2.96
C ASN A 104 -14.50 -2.47 3.17
N SER A 105 -14.52 -3.02 4.39
CA SER A 105 -15.29 -4.23 4.69
C SER A 105 -16.78 -3.95 4.89
N ASN A 106 -17.14 -2.68 5.11
CA ASN A 106 -18.52 -2.23 5.33
C ASN A 106 -18.93 -1.22 4.25
N THR A 107 -19.44 -1.73 3.14
CA THR A 107 -19.91 -0.92 1.99
C THR A 107 -21.06 0.02 2.31
N CYS A 108 -21.69 -0.11 3.48
CA CYS A 108 -22.78 0.75 3.95
C CYS A 108 -22.31 1.84 4.92
N SER A 109 -21.05 1.84 5.35
CA SER A 109 -20.52 2.85 6.26
C SER A 109 -20.00 4.05 5.45
N LEU A 110 -20.67 5.19 5.61
CA LEU A 110 -20.20 6.49 5.10
C LEU A 110 -19.38 7.26 6.15
N GLU A 111 -19.22 6.68 7.34
CA GLU A 111 -18.48 7.30 8.44
C GLU A 111 -16.99 6.95 8.34
N PRO A 112 -16.09 7.94 8.43
CA PRO A 112 -14.67 7.69 8.51
C PRO A 112 -14.31 6.84 9.74
N ILE A 113 -13.31 5.99 9.62
CA ILE A 113 -12.77 5.25 10.75
C ILE A 113 -12.24 6.25 11.79
N LYS A 114 -12.76 6.16 13.02
CA LYS A 114 -12.22 6.96 14.13
C LYS A 114 -10.80 6.50 14.44
N LYS A 115 -9.87 7.45 14.45
CA LYS A 115 -8.44 7.16 14.65
C LYS A 115 -7.87 7.96 15.79
N ALA A 116 -6.91 7.36 16.49
CA ALA A 116 -6.12 7.99 17.53
C ALA A 116 -4.74 8.37 16.99
N ASN A 117 -4.25 9.56 17.36
CA ASN A 117 -2.92 10.02 16.97
C ASN A 117 -1.85 9.43 17.92
N LEU A 118 -0.97 8.59 17.39
CA LEU A 118 0.11 7.97 18.16
C LEU A 118 1.04 9.01 18.82
N ASN A 119 1.25 10.14 18.15
CA ASN A 119 2.19 11.17 18.61
C ASN A 119 1.57 12.21 19.55
N ALA A 120 0.24 12.32 19.62
CA ALA A 120 -0.41 13.40 20.37
C ALA A 120 -1.40 12.91 21.45
N ASP A 121 -2.18 11.85 21.16
CA ASP A 121 -3.30 11.46 22.01
C ASP A 121 -2.88 10.83 23.34
N THR A 122 -3.78 10.90 24.34
CA THR A 122 -3.57 10.31 25.66
C THR A 122 -3.67 8.77 25.62
N ALA A 123 -3.16 8.11 26.65
CA ALA A 123 -3.28 6.66 26.80
C ALA A 123 -4.75 6.22 26.84
N GLU A 124 -5.63 7.02 27.41
CA GLU A 124 -7.08 6.77 27.49
C GLU A 124 -7.71 6.83 26.08
N THR A 125 -7.36 7.84 25.28
CA THR A 125 -7.83 7.96 23.89
C THR A 125 -7.32 6.78 23.04
N LEU A 126 -6.04 6.42 23.18
CA LEU A 126 -5.47 5.25 22.48
C LEU A 126 -6.20 3.95 22.83
N GLN A 127 -6.62 3.78 24.09
CA GLN A 127 -7.43 2.63 24.50
C GLN A 127 -8.84 2.68 23.90
N ALA A 128 -9.52 3.83 24.04
CA ALA A 128 -10.92 3.97 23.65
C ALA A 128 -11.13 3.90 22.12
N VAL A 129 -10.24 4.49 21.34
CA VAL A 129 -10.38 4.62 19.89
C VAL A 129 -9.69 3.47 19.15
N ALA A 130 -8.43 3.20 19.45
CA ALA A 130 -7.67 2.19 18.73
C ALA A 130 -7.80 0.78 19.34
N GLY A 131 -8.29 0.68 20.58
CA GLY A 131 -8.50 -0.60 21.26
C GLY A 131 -7.23 -1.20 21.86
N PHE A 132 -6.22 -0.38 22.15
CA PHE A 132 -5.03 -0.85 22.86
C PHE A 132 -5.36 -1.20 24.32
N THR A 133 -4.66 -2.18 24.88
CA THR A 133 -4.69 -2.43 26.30
C THR A 133 -4.04 -1.25 27.06
N LYS A 134 -4.39 -1.05 28.32
CA LYS A 134 -3.79 0.01 29.16
C LYS A 134 -2.26 -0.06 29.18
N THR A 135 -1.72 -1.26 29.26
CA THR A 135 -0.25 -1.47 29.26
C THR A 135 0.38 -1.01 27.96
N VAL A 136 -0.20 -1.39 26.81
CA VAL A 136 0.31 -1.00 25.49
C VAL A 136 0.13 0.49 25.25
N ALA A 137 -1.00 1.08 25.61
CA ALA A 137 -1.24 2.51 25.46
C ALA A 137 -0.22 3.35 26.25
N ASN A 138 0.09 2.94 27.50
CA ASN A 138 1.14 3.59 28.29
C ASN A 138 2.53 3.38 27.67
N ALA A 139 2.81 2.21 27.12
CA ALA A 139 4.09 1.95 26.44
C ALA A 139 4.25 2.82 25.18
N ILE A 140 3.16 3.05 24.40
CA ILE A 140 3.15 3.98 23.27
C ILE A 140 3.49 5.41 23.71
N VAL A 141 2.82 5.90 24.76
CA VAL A 141 3.09 7.24 25.32
C VAL A 141 4.54 7.37 25.82
N SER A 142 5.07 6.33 26.45
CA SER A 142 6.48 6.31 26.89
C SER A 142 7.45 6.27 25.71
N TYR A 143 7.16 5.50 24.67
CA TYR A 143 7.99 5.40 23.46
C TYR A 143 8.12 6.75 22.76
N ARG A 144 6.99 7.45 22.50
CA ARG A 144 7.00 8.74 21.80
C ARG A 144 7.70 9.86 22.57
N ALA A 145 7.86 9.74 23.88
CA ALA A 145 8.63 10.69 24.70
C ALA A 145 10.12 10.67 24.33
N GLY A 146 10.64 9.55 23.83
CA GLY A 146 12.02 9.42 23.34
C GLY A 146 12.17 9.60 21.84
N ALA A 147 11.19 9.15 21.06
CA ALA A 147 11.20 9.24 19.60
C ALA A 147 9.77 9.24 19.05
N ALA A 148 9.42 10.24 18.25
CA ALA A 148 8.11 10.28 17.59
C ALA A 148 7.96 9.12 16.60
N PHE A 149 6.72 8.63 16.43
CA PHE A 149 6.38 7.68 15.39
C PHE A 149 6.47 8.36 14.03
N THR A 150 7.24 7.79 13.12
CA THR A 150 7.48 8.31 11.77
C THR A 150 6.79 7.48 10.69
N CYS A 151 6.49 6.22 10.99
CA CYS A 151 5.64 5.33 10.19
C CYS A 151 4.80 4.43 11.12
N LEU A 152 3.76 3.78 10.58
CA LEU A 152 2.90 2.89 11.37
C LEU A 152 3.68 1.66 11.88
N GLU A 153 4.68 1.23 11.15
CA GLU A 153 5.54 0.09 11.48
C GLU A 153 6.35 0.31 12.76
N ASP A 154 6.61 1.57 13.13
CA ASP A 154 7.29 1.91 14.39
C ASP A 154 6.53 1.39 15.62
N MET A 155 5.20 1.19 15.51
CA MET A 155 4.42 0.56 16.58
C MET A 155 4.98 -0.80 17.01
N LYS A 156 5.58 -1.56 16.09
CA LYS A 156 6.16 -2.88 16.38
C LYS A 156 7.40 -2.81 17.29
N LEU A 157 7.98 -1.61 17.45
CA LEU A 157 9.10 -1.35 18.36
C LEU A 157 8.63 -1.13 19.81
N VAL A 158 7.32 -0.90 19.99
CA VAL A 158 6.72 -0.68 21.30
C VAL A 158 6.52 -2.00 22.02
N SER A 159 6.95 -2.07 23.29
CA SER A 159 6.75 -3.28 24.11
C SER A 159 5.27 -3.64 24.22
N GLY A 160 4.95 -4.91 23.94
CA GLY A 160 3.58 -5.42 23.94
C GLY A 160 2.81 -5.27 22.61
N VAL A 161 3.39 -4.62 21.61
CA VAL A 161 2.82 -4.58 20.26
C VAL A 161 3.41 -5.69 19.41
N GLY A 162 2.76 -6.84 19.40
CA GLY A 162 3.05 -7.93 18.48
C GLY A 162 2.36 -7.74 17.13
N GLN A 163 2.63 -8.66 16.18
CA GLN A 163 2.05 -8.63 14.84
C GLN A 163 0.51 -8.60 14.85
N ALA A 164 -0.13 -9.36 15.74
CA ALA A 164 -1.60 -9.39 15.86
C ALA A 164 -2.16 -8.03 16.32
N THR A 165 -1.54 -7.42 17.33
CA THR A 165 -1.92 -6.09 17.83
C THR A 165 -1.74 -5.05 16.73
N TYR A 166 -0.61 -5.06 16.02
CA TYR A 166 -0.36 -4.17 14.90
C TYR A 166 -1.46 -4.28 13.83
N ILE A 167 -1.78 -5.48 13.36
CA ILE A 167 -2.80 -5.69 12.32
C ILE A 167 -4.19 -5.22 12.78
N SER A 168 -4.57 -5.47 14.04
CA SER A 168 -5.91 -5.10 14.55
C SER A 168 -6.07 -3.61 14.83
N THR A 169 -4.97 -2.85 14.95
CA THR A 169 -5.01 -1.43 15.34
C THR A 169 -4.51 -0.46 14.29
N ARG A 170 -3.76 -0.91 13.27
CA ARG A 170 -3.13 -0.04 12.28
C ARG A 170 -4.11 0.85 11.49
N ASP A 171 -5.37 0.42 11.32
CA ASP A 171 -6.41 1.19 10.65
C ASP A 171 -7.09 2.21 11.56
N LYS A 172 -6.83 2.14 12.88
CA LYS A 172 -7.43 2.97 13.92
C LYS A 172 -6.45 3.99 14.50
N VAL A 173 -5.31 4.18 13.86
CA VAL A 173 -4.27 5.12 14.30
C VAL A 173 -3.77 5.99 13.17
N THR A 174 -3.30 7.19 13.53
CA THR A 174 -2.63 8.14 12.65
C THR A 174 -1.31 8.60 13.27
N LEU A 175 -0.46 9.24 12.46
CA LEU A 175 0.79 9.86 12.92
C LEU A 175 0.65 11.35 13.18
N ARG A 176 -0.34 11.98 12.55
CA ARG A 176 -0.61 13.43 12.60
C ARG A 176 -2.09 13.68 12.83
N SER A 177 -2.41 14.84 13.38
CA SER A 177 -3.78 15.35 13.41
C SER A 177 -4.09 16.08 12.10
N ALA A 178 -5.36 16.09 11.68
CA ALA A 178 -5.79 17.03 10.68
C ALA A 178 -5.55 18.45 11.23
N GLU A 179 -4.93 19.31 10.45
CA GLU A 179 -4.85 20.72 10.80
C GLU A 179 -6.28 21.30 10.81
N ALA A 180 -6.62 21.99 11.91
CA ALA A 180 -7.91 22.63 12.09
C ALA A 180 -8.03 23.90 11.26
#